data_d2fe886ed86ae78cbb17af8511091826
#
_entry.id   d2fe886ed86ae78cbb17af8511091826
#
_cell.length_a   1.000
_cell.length_b   1.000
_cell.length_c   1.000
_cell.angle_alpha   90.00
_cell.angle_beta   90.00
_cell.angle_gamma   90.00
#
_symmetry.space_group_name_H-M   'P 1'
#
loop_
_entity.id
_entity.type
_entity.pdbx_description
1 polymer ?
#
loop_
_entity_poly.entity_id
_entity_poly.type
_entity_poly.pdbx_seq_one_letter_code
_entity_poly.pdbx_strand_id
1 'polypeptide(L)'
;MPHWFLAFALGVIAHPALRIPDIGGVERTPLRVEKGHASALFFITNDCPISNYYSHEIRRICDDFAARGLSCSLVYTDPTLSNEAARKHADEYGHGAYPKMVDRNHALVAAAGATITPQAVVVRDDESIAYRGRIDNFYAALGKPRRVVTEHDLRDALDAVLSGRPVAKPEAPAVGCYIPDLSAFKKQ
;
A
#
# COMPACT_ATOMS: atom_id res chain seq x y z
N MET A 1 1.01 38.81 40.63
CA MET A 1 1.84 37.62 40.33
C MET A 1 1.44 37.11 38.95
N PRO A 2 2.29 37.23 37.94
CA PRO A 2 1.91 36.79 36.55
C PRO A 2 2.29 35.31 36.42
N HIS A 3 1.29 34.48 36.07
CA HIS A 3 1.48 33.07 35.68
C HIS A 3 2.01 33.01 34.27
N TRP A 4 3.28 32.64 34.10
CA TRP A 4 3.85 32.28 32.83
C TRP A 4 3.38 30.87 32.46
N PHE A 5 2.52 30.78 31.45
CA PHE A 5 2.22 29.53 30.79
C PHE A 5 3.40 29.21 29.84
N LEU A 6 4.24 28.26 30.23
CA LEU A 6 5.19 27.62 29.32
C LEU A 6 4.38 26.76 28.32
N ALA A 7 4.24 27.25 27.11
CA ALA A 7 3.77 26.45 25.99
C ALA A 7 4.89 25.46 25.61
N PHE A 8 4.73 24.20 25.98
CA PHE A 8 5.55 23.11 25.43
C PHE A 8 5.17 22.95 23.97
N ALA A 9 6.01 23.47 23.07
CA ALA A 9 5.97 23.11 21.67
C ALA A 9 6.40 21.63 21.56
N LEU A 10 5.45 20.72 21.34
CA LEU A 10 5.75 19.37 20.89
C LEU A 10 6.43 19.50 19.52
N GLY A 11 7.75 19.41 19.51
CA GLY A 11 8.51 19.29 18.27
C GLY A 11 8.07 18.02 17.56
N VAL A 12 7.43 18.17 16.40
CA VAL A 12 7.19 17.08 15.46
C VAL A 12 8.57 16.60 15.02
N ILE A 13 8.99 15.44 15.52
CA ILE A 13 10.20 14.77 15.05
C ILE A 13 9.84 14.27 13.65
N ALA A 14 10.21 15.02 12.62
CA ALA A 14 10.10 14.59 11.25
C ALA A 14 11.03 13.38 11.07
N HIS A 15 10.45 12.18 11.03
CA HIS A 15 11.18 10.99 10.64
C HIS A 15 11.70 11.19 9.20
N PRO A 16 12.96 10.80 8.90
CA PRO A 16 13.46 10.89 7.53
C PRO A 16 12.52 10.09 6.63
N ALA A 17 12.05 10.73 5.55
CA ALA A 17 11.13 10.08 4.62
C ALA A 17 11.78 8.82 4.06
N LEU A 18 11.08 7.69 4.19
CA LEU A 18 11.53 6.43 3.61
C LEU A 18 11.65 6.59 2.08
N ARG A 19 12.84 6.38 1.56
CA ARG A 19 13.17 6.45 0.14
C ARG A 19 13.44 5.05 -0.40
N ILE A 20 12.91 4.76 -1.57
CA ILE A 20 13.12 3.49 -2.25
C ILE A 20 13.13 3.74 -3.76
N PRO A 21 14.12 3.20 -4.51
CA PRO A 21 14.10 3.30 -5.96
C PRO A 21 12.98 2.44 -6.55
N ASP A 22 12.29 2.96 -7.56
CA ASP A 22 11.41 2.15 -8.39
C ASP A 22 12.23 1.26 -9.36
N ILE A 23 11.56 0.36 -10.07
CA ILE A 23 12.21 -0.55 -11.03
C ILE A 23 12.86 0.16 -12.23
N GLY A 24 12.60 1.45 -12.41
CA GLY A 24 13.27 2.34 -13.37
C GLY A 24 14.45 3.09 -12.78
N GLY A 25 14.74 2.94 -11.47
CA GLY A 25 15.83 3.63 -10.78
C GLY A 25 15.48 5.03 -10.25
N VAL A 26 14.21 5.44 -10.33
CA VAL A 26 13.77 6.75 -9.81
C VAL A 26 13.47 6.62 -8.33
N GLU A 27 14.12 7.47 -7.50
CA GLU A 27 13.86 7.53 -6.07
C GLU A 27 12.41 7.97 -5.78
N ARG A 28 11.72 7.19 -4.96
CA ARG A 28 10.33 7.43 -4.54
C ARG A 28 10.24 7.58 -3.03
N THR A 29 9.24 8.35 -2.61
CA THR A 29 8.86 8.53 -1.20
C THR A 29 7.38 8.16 -1.04
N PRO A 30 7.00 6.87 -1.18
CA PRO A 30 5.61 6.45 -1.35
C PRO A 30 4.71 6.70 -0.13
N LEU A 31 5.31 6.94 1.04
CA LEU A 31 4.59 7.31 2.26
C LEU A 31 4.41 8.84 2.42
N ARG A 32 5.07 9.65 1.57
CA ARG A 32 4.83 11.09 1.51
C ARG A 32 3.70 11.41 0.54
N VAL A 33 2.77 12.21 1.01
CA VAL A 33 1.57 12.56 0.26
C VAL A 33 1.40 14.08 0.26
N GLU A 34 1.07 14.64 -0.90
CA GLU A 34 0.76 16.06 -1.04
C GLU A 34 -0.57 16.37 -0.34
N LYS A 35 -0.69 17.62 0.16
CA LYS A 35 -1.89 18.06 0.87
C LYS A 35 -3.15 17.89 0.01
N GLY A 36 -4.18 17.28 0.61
CA GLY A 36 -5.44 17.01 -0.06
C GLY A 36 -5.43 15.78 -0.97
N HIS A 37 -4.31 15.03 -1.01
CA HIS A 37 -4.16 13.80 -1.80
C HIS A 37 -4.10 12.56 -0.91
N ALA A 38 -4.04 11.39 -1.54
CA ALA A 38 -3.80 10.11 -0.87
C ALA A 38 -2.82 9.24 -1.69
N SER A 39 -2.13 8.33 -1.02
CA SER A 39 -1.31 7.31 -1.67
C SER A 39 -1.87 5.93 -1.34
N ALA A 40 -2.03 5.07 -2.35
CA ALA A 40 -2.35 3.66 -2.18
C ALA A 40 -1.13 2.80 -2.55
N LEU A 41 -0.67 2.02 -1.59
CA LEU A 41 0.38 1.03 -1.77
C LEU A 41 -0.24 -0.36 -1.87
N PHE A 42 0.07 -1.09 -2.93
CA PHE A 42 -0.37 -2.46 -3.13
C PHE A 42 0.82 -3.41 -2.95
N PHE A 43 0.83 -4.14 -1.84
CA PHE A 43 1.83 -5.16 -1.54
C PHE A 43 1.45 -6.44 -2.26
N ILE A 44 2.30 -6.91 -3.16
CA ILE A 44 2.07 -8.07 -4.02
C ILE A 44 3.32 -8.95 -4.15
N THR A 45 3.13 -10.19 -4.60
CA THR A 45 4.19 -11.02 -5.19
C THR A 45 3.78 -11.44 -6.58
N ASN A 46 4.77 -11.64 -7.46
CA ASN A 46 4.56 -12.00 -8.86
C ASN A 46 4.04 -13.44 -9.05
N ASP A 47 4.27 -14.31 -8.09
CA ASP A 47 3.89 -15.73 -8.10
C ASP A 47 2.60 -16.03 -7.30
N CYS A 48 2.01 -15.02 -6.63
CA CYS A 48 0.77 -15.20 -5.88
C CYS A 48 -0.46 -15.15 -6.81
N PRO A 49 -1.20 -16.26 -7.00
CA PRO A 49 -2.38 -16.26 -7.86
C PRO A 49 -3.47 -15.26 -7.44
N ILE A 50 -3.57 -14.98 -6.13
CA ILE A 50 -4.53 -13.99 -5.60
C ILE A 50 -4.08 -12.58 -5.92
N SER A 51 -2.76 -12.26 -5.80
CA SER A 51 -2.23 -10.98 -6.25
C SER A 51 -2.51 -10.75 -7.73
N ASN A 52 -2.26 -11.77 -8.55
CA ASN A 52 -2.46 -11.72 -9.98
C ASN A 52 -3.94 -11.57 -10.37
N TYR A 53 -4.84 -12.21 -9.65
CA TYR A 53 -6.28 -12.02 -9.82
C TYR A 53 -6.70 -10.56 -9.62
N TYR A 54 -6.15 -9.88 -8.61
CA TYR A 54 -6.51 -8.50 -8.30
C TYR A 54 -5.87 -7.44 -9.22
N SER A 55 -4.97 -7.80 -10.13
CA SER A 55 -4.29 -6.85 -11.04
C SER A 55 -5.26 -5.93 -11.75
N HIS A 56 -6.36 -6.50 -12.26
CA HIS A 56 -7.37 -5.75 -12.97
C HIS A 56 -8.14 -4.76 -12.08
N GLU A 57 -8.50 -5.18 -10.87
CA GLU A 57 -9.21 -4.31 -9.93
C GLU A 57 -8.28 -3.22 -9.36
N ILE A 58 -7.01 -3.55 -9.08
CA ILE A 58 -5.99 -2.56 -8.70
C ILE A 58 -5.91 -1.45 -9.76
N ARG A 59 -5.80 -1.82 -11.05
CA ARG A 59 -5.75 -0.86 -12.14
C ARG A 59 -7.01 0.02 -12.16
N ARG A 60 -8.19 -0.59 -12.10
CA ARG A 60 -9.46 0.15 -12.10
C ARG A 60 -9.54 1.13 -10.94
N ILE A 61 -9.15 0.74 -9.72
CA ILE A 61 -9.10 1.63 -8.57
C ILE A 61 -8.17 2.80 -8.83
N CYS A 62 -6.96 2.54 -9.32
CA CYS A 62 -6.01 3.60 -9.62
C CYS A 62 -6.53 4.59 -10.66
N ASP A 63 -7.16 4.09 -11.72
CA ASP A 63 -7.74 4.92 -12.79
C ASP A 63 -8.94 5.73 -12.29
N ASP A 64 -9.87 5.09 -11.56
CA ASP A 64 -11.10 5.72 -11.07
C ASP A 64 -10.84 6.87 -10.07
N PHE A 65 -9.79 6.75 -9.25
CA PHE A 65 -9.48 7.72 -8.20
C PHE A 65 -8.36 8.70 -8.57
N ALA A 66 -7.67 8.52 -9.70
CA ALA A 66 -6.55 9.39 -10.10
C ALA A 66 -6.94 10.87 -10.17
N ALA A 67 -8.07 11.20 -10.79
CA ALA A 67 -8.57 12.57 -10.91
C ALA A 67 -8.97 13.20 -9.55
N ARG A 68 -9.12 12.38 -8.51
CA ARG A 68 -9.44 12.80 -7.14
C ARG A 68 -8.20 12.99 -6.27
N GLY A 69 -7.00 12.82 -6.84
CA GLY A 69 -5.73 12.99 -6.12
C GLY A 69 -5.17 11.70 -5.51
N LEU A 70 -5.57 10.53 -5.99
CA LEU A 70 -4.93 9.27 -5.61
C LEU A 70 -3.66 9.05 -6.43
N SER A 71 -2.55 8.79 -5.74
CA SER A 71 -1.36 8.18 -6.32
C SER A 71 -1.29 6.70 -5.96
N CYS A 72 -0.96 5.84 -6.92
CA CYS A 72 -0.81 4.40 -6.70
C CYS A 72 0.64 3.98 -6.82
N SER A 73 1.02 2.92 -6.08
CA SER A 73 2.30 2.25 -6.23
C SER A 73 2.15 0.76 -6.00
N LEU A 74 2.85 -0.06 -6.81
CA LEU A 74 3.03 -1.48 -6.53
C LEU A 74 4.30 -1.71 -5.72
N VAL A 75 4.20 -2.55 -4.70
CA VAL A 75 5.33 -2.96 -3.86
C VAL A 75 5.46 -4.47 -3.93
N TYR A 76 6.45 -4.94 -4.68
CA TYR A 76 6.82 -6.35 -4.72
C TYR A 76 7.55 -6.72 -3.43
N THR A 77 7.06 -7.73 -2.73
CA THR A 77 7.59 -8.13 -1.42
C THR A 77 8.60 -9.26 -1.49
N ASP A 78 8.83 -9.88 -2.66
CA ASP A 78 9.94 -10.81 -2.86
C ASP A 78 11.26 -10.02 -3.00
N PRO A 79 12.18 -10.11 -2.02
CA PRO A 79 13.43 -9.35 -2.05
C PRO A 79 14.39 -9.81 -3.14
N THR A 80 14.19 -11.01 -3.69
CA THR A 80 15.05 -11.62 -4.72
C THR A 80 14.59 -11.29 -6.13
N LEU A 81 13.38 -10.74 -6.29
CA LEU A 81 12.83 -10.42 -7.60
C LEU A 81 13.68 -9.35 -8.31
N SER A 82 14.11 -9.65 -9.53
CA SER A 82 14.83 -8.65 -10.33
C SER A 82 13.90 -7.56 -10.85
N ASN A 83 14.43 -6.36 -11.10
CA ASN A 83 13.64 -5.26 -11.67
C ASN A 83 13.08 -5.62 -13.06
N GLU A 84 13.80 -6.45 -13.82
CA GLU A 84 13.35 -6.93 -15.13
C GLU A 84 12.15 -7.88 -14.98
N ALA A 85 12.23 -8.84 -14.05
CA ALA A 85 11.12 -9.76 -13.77
C ALA A 85 9.88 -9.01 -13.23
N ALA A 86 10.09 -8.01 -12.38
CA ALA A 86 9.02 -7.16 -11.89
C ALA A 86 8.35 -6.37 -13.03
N ARG A 87 9.15 -5.85 -13.98
CA ARG A 87 8.63 -5.14 -15.16
C ARG A 87 7.83 -6.09 -16.06
N LYS A 88 8.40 -7.26 -16.37
CA LYS A 88 7.72 -8.28 -17.19
C LYS A 88 6.38 -8.67 -16.57
N HIS A 89 6.35 -8.97 -15.28
CA HIS A 89 5.11 -9.27 -14.56
C HIS A 89 4.10 -8.12 -14.64
N ALA A 90 4.55 -6.88 -14.42
CA ALA A 90 3.67 -5.73 -14.49
C ALA A 90 3.04 -5.53 -15.88
N ASP A 91 3.80 -5.78 -16.94
CA ASP A 91 3.34 -5.70 -18.32
C ASP A 91 2.35 -6.83 -18.63
N GLU A 92 2.67 -8.07 -18.25
CA GLU A 92 1.81 -9.26 -18.44
C GLU A 92 0.44 -9.12 -17.77
N TYR A 93 0.41 -8.52 -16.57
CA TYR A 93 -0.84 -8.34 -15.82
C TYR A 93 -1.49 -6.96 -16.02
N GLY A 94 -0.94 -6.15 -16.95
CA GLY A 94 -1.52 -4.86 -17.32
C GLY A 94 -1.53 -3.84 -16.19
N HIS A 95 -0.56 -3.91 -15.29
CA HIS A 95 -0.37 -2.88 -14.29
C HIS A 95 0.06 -1.57 -14.95
N GLY A 96 -0.73 -0.51 -14.78
CA GLY A 96 -0.56 0.78 -15.45
C GLY A 96 0.76 1.51 -15.19
N ALA A 97 0.80 2.80 -15.50
CA ALA A 97 2.01 3.61 -15.48
C ALA A 97 2.51 4.01 -14.06
N TYR A 98 1.79 3.62 -12.99
CA TYR A 98 2.20 3.97 -11.63
C TYR A 98 3.51 3.27 -11.20
N PRO A 99 4.28 3.88 -10.27
CA PRO A 99 5.56 3.35 -9.79
C PRO A 99 5.48 1.91 -9.29
N LYS A 100 6.52 1.15 -9.54
CA LYS A 100 6.70 -0.23 -9.09
C LYS A 100 8.02 -0.34 -8.36
N MET A 101 8.01 -0.87 -7.15
CA MET A 101 9.18 -0.98 -6.29
C MET A 101 9.37 -2.43 -5.87
N VAL A 102 10.61 -2.88 -5.76
CA VAL A 102 10.95 -4.15 -5.11
C VAL A 102 11.49 -3.83 -3.72
N ASP A 103 10.74 -4.18 -2.68
CA ASP A 103 11.08 -3.86 -1.29
C ASP A 103 12.07 -4.87 -0.70
N ARG A 104 13.32 -4.80 -1.18
CA ARG A 104 14.38 -5.79 -0.89
C ARG A 104 14.69 -5.96 0.59
N ASN A 105 14.48 -4.93 1.38
CA ASN A 105 14.77 -4.93 2.82
C ASN A 105 13.51 -4.95 3.68
N HIS A 106 12.33 -5.08 3.08
CA HIS A 106 11.02 -4.97 3.73
C HIS A 106 10.84 -3.67 4.52
N ALA A 107 11.47 -2.59 4.06
CA ALA A 107 11.37 -1.30 4.71
C ALA A 107 9.97 -0.70 4.59
N LEU A 108 9.35 -0.80 3.40
CA LEU A 108 7.95 -0.41 3.20
C LEU A 108 6.98 -1.40 3.86
N VAL A 109 7.24 -2.70 3.78
CA VAL A 109 6.47 -3.74 4.47
C VAL A 109 6.39 -3.42 5.97
N ALA A 110 7.55 -3.13 6.60
CA ALA A 110 7.61 -2.79 8.02
C ALA A 110 6.90 -1.47 8.35
N ALA A 111 7.16 -0.41 7.56
CA ALA A 111 6.58 0.91 7.78
C ALA A 111 5.06 0.92 7.60
N ALA A 112 4.54 0.15 6.64
CA ALA A 112 3.12 0.02 6.36
C ALA A 112 2.42 -1.04 7.24
N GLY A 113 3.18 -1.90 7.92
CA GLY A 113 2.67 -3.04 8.68
C GLY A 113 1.96 -4.08 7.79
N ALA A 114 2.43 -4.25 6.55
CA ALA A 114 1.88 -5.24 5.63
C ALA A 114 2.34 -6.65 6.03
N THR A 115 1.45 -7.64 5.93
CA THR A 115 1.69 -9.02 6.38
C THR A 115 1.30 -10.08 5.36
N ILE A 116 0.49 -9.71 4.37
CA ILE A 116 -0.11 -10.61 3.37
C ILE A 116 -0.01 -9.96 1.99
N THR A 117 -0.01 -10.76 0.93
CA THR A 117 -0.14 -10.31 -0.46
C THR A 117 -1.31 -11.03 -1.15
N PRO A 118 -2.21 -10.29 -1.84
CA PRO A 118 -2.24 -8.83 -1.93
C PRO A 118 -2.78 -8.16 -0.67
N GLN A 119 -2.18 -7.03 -0.30
CA GLN A 119 -2.72 -6.14 0.74
C GLN A 119 -2.60 -4.70 0.28
N ALA A 120 -3.63 -3.90 0.53
CA ALA A 120 -3.64 -2.48 0.23
C ALA A 120 -3.42 -1.66 1.51
N VAL A 121 -2.65 -0.58 1.38
CA VAL A 121 -2.44 0.41 2.44
C VAL A 121 -2.70 1.80 1.87
N VAL A 122 -3.54 2.59 2.53
CA VAL A 122 -3.84 3.98 2.14
C VAL A 122 -3.19 4.92 3.14
N VAL A 123 -2.39 5.86 2.61
CA VAL A 123 -1.68 6.90 3.37
C VAL A 123 -2.32 8.24 3.09
N ARG A 124 -2.58 9.03 4.14
CA ARG A 124 -3.09 10.41 4.06
C ARG A 124 -1.97 11.42 3.83
N ASP A 125 -2.37 12.66 3.61
CA ASP A 125 -1.48 13.82 3.47
C ASP A 125 -0.78 14.23 4.78
N ASP A 126 -1.22 13.73 5.93
CA ASP A 126 -0.52 13.83 7.21
C ASP A 126 0.46 12.65 7.46
N GLU A 127 0.70 11.82 6.43
CA GLU A 127 1.54 10.62 6.45
C GLU A 127 1.00 9.50 7.35
N SER A 128 -0.21 9.62 7.89
CA SER A 128 -0.85 8.55 8.67
C SER A 128 -1.43 7.47 7.78
N ILE A 129 -1.43 6.22 8.27
CA ILE A 129 -2.11 5.12 7.59
C ILE A 129 -3.60 5.21 7.92
N ALA A 130 -4.40 5.43 6.88
CA ALA A 130 -5.85 5.54 6.97
C ALA A 130 -6.57 4.19 6.85
N TYR A 131 -5.96 3.29 6.07
CA TYR A 131 -6.51 1.97 5.82
C TYR A 131 -5.38 0.96 5.59
N ARG A 132 -5.59 -0.26 6.08
CA ARG A 132 -4.74 -1.42 5.78
C ARG A 132 -5.61 -2.65 5.69
N GLY A 133 -5.59 -3.36 4.54
CA GLY A 133 -6.44 -4.53 4.42
C GLY A 133 -6.59 -5.08 3.01
N ARG A 134 -7.65 -5.86 2.84
CA ARG A 134 -8.04 -6.44 1.55
C ARG A 134 -8.52 -5.38 0.59
N ILE A 135 -8.49 -5.69 -0.71
CA ILE A 135 -9.04 -4.82 -1.76
C ILE A 135 -10.56 -4.85 -1.70
N ASP A 136 -11.12 -6.05 -1.63
CA ASP A 136 -12.55 -6.32 -1.46
C ASP A 136 -12.76 -7.69 -0.78
N ASN A 137 -14.01 -8.15 -0.69
CA ASN A 137 -14.33 -9.43 -0.05
C ASN A 137 -14.47 -10.59 -1.03
N PHE A 138 -13.91 -10.52 -2.24
CA PHE A 138 -14.04 -11.62 -3.22
C PHE A 138 -13.50 -12.95 -2.67
N TYR A 139 -12.33 -12.95 -2.02
CA TYR A 139 -11.82 -14.14 -1.36
C TYR A 139 -12.30 -14.21 0.10
N ALA A 140 -13.10 -15.24 0.42
CA ALA A 140 -13.52 -15.54 1.79
C ALA A 140 -12.39 -16.24 2.58
N ALA A 141 -11.60 -17.08 1.91
CA ALA A 141 -10.40 -17.76 2.40
C ALA A 141 -9.54 -18.19 1.20
N LEU A 142 -8.35 -18.73 1.43
CA LEU A 142 -7.51 -19.31 0.38
C LEU A 142 -8.30 -20.37 -0.40
N GLY A 143 -8.32 -20.23 -1.73
CA GLY A 143 -9.06 -21.13 -2.62
C GLY A 143 -10.58 -21.06 -2.51
N LYS A 144 -11.15 -20.10 -1.78
CA LYS A 144 -12.60 -19.94 -1.61
C LYS A 144 -13.09 -18.59 -2.11
N PRO A 145 -13.18 -18.38 -3.44
CA PRO A 145 -13.74 -17.15 -3.99
C PRO A 145 -15.26 -17.11 -3.76
N ARG A 146 -15.79 -15.90 -3.58
CA ARG A 146 -17.24 -15.63 -3.58
C ARG A 146 -17.74 -15.53 -5.02
N ARG A 147 -19.02 -15.73 -5.22
CA ARG A 147 -19.65 -15.52 -6.53
C ARG A 147 -19.81 -14.04 -6.86
N VAL A 148 -19.97 -13.20 -5.85
CA VAL A 148 -20.20 -11.76 -5.97
C VAL A 148 -19.43 -11.03 -4.88
N VAL A 149 -18.80 -9.94 -5.24
CA VAL A 149 -18.22 -8.97 -4.29
C VAL A 149 -19.38 -8.17 -3.68
N THR A 150 -19.43 -8.10 -2.37
CA THR A 150 -20.46 -7.37 -1.62
C THR A 150 -19.89 -6.29 -0.70
N GLU A 151 -18.57 -6.30 -0.48
CA GLU A 151 -17.86 -5.30 0.31
C GLU A 151 -16.65 -4.83 -0.49
N HIS A 152 -16.54 -3.50 -0.67
CA HIS A 152 -15.50 -2.84 -1.43
C HIS A 152 -14.57 -2.03 -0.51
N ASP A 153 -14.02 -2.70 0.52
CA ASP A 153 -13.35 -2.07 1.67
C ASP A 153 -12.33 -1.00 1.27
N LEU A 154 -11.47 -1.26 0.25
CA LEU A 154 -10.48 -0.28 -0.21
C LEU A 154 -11.14 0.93 -0.90
N ARG A 155 -12.12 0.71 -1.76
CA ARG A 155 -12.85 1.81 -2.45
C ARG A 155 -13.56 2.70 -1.45
N ASP A 156 -14.20 2.11 -0.44
CA ASP A 156 -14.88 2.83 0.63
C ASP A 156 -13.90 3.66 1.46
N ALA A 157 -12.72 3.10 1.76
CA ALA A 157 -11.65 3.80 2.47
C ALA A 157 -11.09 4.97 1.65
N LEU A 158 -10.83 4.77 0.35
CA LEU A 158 -10.35 5.82 -0.56
C LEU A 158 -11.37 6.94 -0.71
N ASP A 159 -12.65 6.59 -0.86
CA ASP A 159 -13.72 7.58 -0.94
C ASP A 159 -13.79 8.44 0.33
N ALA A 160 -13.69 7.82 1.51
CA ALA A 160 -13.66 8.53 2.78
C ALA A 160 -12.46 9.47 2.90
N VAL A 161 -11.23 8.96 2.62
CA VAL A 161 -9.99 9.74 2.73
C VAL A 161 -10.00 10.94 1.80
N LEU A 162 -10.29 10.73 0.51
CA LEU A 162 -10.28 11.78 -0.51
C LEU A 162 -11.45 12.77 -0.38
N SER A 163 -12.43 12.46 0.46
CA SER A 163 -13.51 13.38 0.84
C SER A 163 -13.30 14.00 2.22
N GLY A 164 -12.13 13.84 2.83
CA GLY A 164 -11.83 14.38 4.17
C GLY A 164 -12.63 13.75 5.30
N ARG A 165 -13.21 12.56 5.09
CA ARG A 165 -14.03 11.85 6.08
C ARG A 165 -13.20 10.78 6.82
N PRO A 166 -13.56 10.42 8.04
CA PRO A 166 -12.96 9.27 8.73
C PRO A 166 -13.30 7.97 7.99
N VAL A 167 -12.33 7.04 7.95
CA VAL A 167 -12.55 5.70 7.41
C VAL A 167 -13.30 4.87 8.44
N ALA A 168 -14.48 4.38 8.06
CA ALA A 168 -15.35 3.62 8.99
C ALA A 168 -14.74 2.26 9.39
N LYS A 169 -13.97 1.65 8.48
CA LYS A 169 -13.31 0.35 8.69
C LYS A 169 -11.83 0.49 8.29
N PRO A 170 -10.97 0.97 9.21
CA PRO A 170 -9.57 1.25 8.89
C PRO A 170 -8.72 -0.02 8.69
N GLU A 171 -9.20 -1.16 9.14
CA GLU A 171 -8.56 -2.46 8.92
C GLU A 171 -9.57 -3.49 8.43
N ALA A 172 -9.16 -4.30 7.44
CA ALA A 172 -9.95 -5.42 6.93
C ALA A 172 -9.02 -6.61 6.65
N PRO A 173 -9.30 -7.82 7.19
CA PRO A 173 -8.45 -8.98 7.00
C PRO A 173 -8.26 -9.30 5.51
N ALA A 174 -7.01 -9.32 5.06
CA ALA A 174 -6.66 -9.74 3.70
C ALA A 174 -6.54 -11.27 3.62
N VAL A 175 -6.81 -11.82 2.42
CA VAL A 175 -6.63 -13.24 2.11
C VAL A 175 -5.57 -13.35 1.02
N GLY A 176 -4.53 -14.15 1.26
CA GLY A 176 -3.43 -14.28 0.32
C GLY A 176 -2.24 -15.03 0.88
N CYS A 177 -1.06 -14.76 0.32
CA CYS A 177 0.20 -15.37 0.72
C CYS A 177 0.86 -14.51 1.82
N TYR A 178 1.41 -15.15 2.86
CA TYR A 178 2.14 -14.41 3.90
C TYR A 178 3.42 -13.80 3.36
N ILE A 179 3.70 -12.56 3.77
CA ILE A 179 4.99 -11.92 3.54
C ILE A 179 5.98 -12.52 4.56
N PRO A 180 7.10 -13.14 4.12
CA PRO A 180 8.06 -13.73 5.04
C PRO A 180 8.77 -12.68 5.87
N ASP A 181 9.06 -12.97 7.13
CA ASP A 181 9.92 -12.13 7.96
C ASP A 181 11.39 -12.34 7.58
N LEU A 182 12.00 -11.31 6.99
CA LEU A 182 13.41 -11.34 6.58
C LEU A 182 14.39 -11.40 7.77
N SER A 183 13.96 -11.08 8.99
CA SER A 183 14.83 -11.18 10.17
C SER A 183 15.27 -12.63 10.43
N ALA A 184 14.44 -13.60 10.04
CA ALA A 184 14.73 -15.02 10.13
C ALA A 184 15.88 -15.45 9.20
N PHE A 185 16.11 -14.76 8.08
CA PHE A 185 17.15 -15.08 7.09
C PHE A 185 18.49 -14.39 7.35
N LYS A 186 18.53 -13.35 8.21
CA LYS A 186 19.77 -12.62 8.55
C LYS A 186 20.63 -13.32 9.60
N LYS A 187 20.23 -14.49 10.12
CA LYS A 187 20.93 -15.24 11.18
C LYS A 187 21.73 -16.44 10.67
N GLN A 188 21.97 -16.53 9.35
CA GLN A 188 22.85 -17.58 8.77
C GLN A 188 24.16 -16.99 8.31
#